data_9d054390315b7cb8b8d33d4ab21f195f
#
_entry.id   9d054390315b7cb8b8d33d4ab21f195f
#
_cell.length_a   1.000
_cell.length_b   1.000
_cell.length_c   1.000
_cell.angle_alpha   90.00
_cell.angle_beta   90.00
_cell.angle_gamma   90.00
#
_symmetry.space_group_name_H-M   'P 1'
#
loop_
_entity.id
_entity.type
_entity.pdbx_description
1 polymer ?
#
loop_
_entity_poly.entity_id
_entity_poly.type
_entity_poly.pdbx_seq_one_letter_code
_entity_poly.pdbx_strand_id
1 'polypeptide(L)'
;TIGWDLIGMLVDDLVVTGAEPLFVTDYIACGKVFPERIASIVGGIAAACTAAGAALLGGETAEHPGLLEPEEFDIAGATTGVVEYDRILGADRVRPGDAVLALASSGLHSNGYSLVRHVIASAGWELDRDVPELGRTLGEELLTPTRVYAKDLLAIIDAVEVHSISHITGGGLANNLVRVLPDGVVADLDRASWTPPAVFGLVQDLGGISQPDVEATLNQGVGMALVLPEASVATASRLAGQAGIASWVLGGIRPEPGAPARVELHGEHPLRG
;
A
#
# COMPACT_ATOMS: atom_id res chain seq x y z
N THR A 1 1.28 13.48 -9.65
CA THR A 1 0.77 12.30 -8.90
C THR A 1 1.49 12.07 -7.57
N ILE A 2 2.73 12.54 -7.41
CA ILE A 2 3.55 12.28 -6.21
C ILE A 2 2.85 12.63 -4.88
N GLY A 3 1.96 13.63 -4.87
CA GLY A 3 1.17 13.97 -3.69
C GLY A 3 0.22 12.87 -3.24
N TRP A 4 -0.30 12.05 -4.18
CA TRP A 4 -1.11 10.87 -3.86
C TRP A 4 -0.28 9.80 -3.18
N ASP A 5 0.96 9.62 -3.64
CA ASP A 5 1.90 8.67 -3.06
C ASP A 5 2.23 9.06 -1.62
N LEU A 6 2.51 10.35 -1.37
CA LEU A 6 2.75 10.86 -0.02
C LEU A 6 1.55 10.61 0.91
N ILE A 7 0.35 11.01 0.47
CA ILE A 7 -0.85 10.92 1.31
C ILE A 7 -1.28 9.48 1.54
N GLY A 8 -1.22 8.62 0.51
CA GLY A 8 -1.50 7.19 0.68
C GLY A 8 -0.58 6.56 1.73
N MET A 9 0.72 6.88 1.70
CA MET A 9 1.66 6.36 2.71
C MET A 9 1.36 6.87 4.12
N LEU A 10 0.99 8.14 4.28
CA LEU A 10 0.76 8.74 5.59
C LEU A 10 -0.59 8.36 6.19
N VAL A 11 -1.66 8.58 5.42
CA VAL A 11 -3.01 8.50 5.95
C VAL A 11 -3.48 7.05 6.09
N ASP A 12 -3.08 6.19 5.18
CA ASP A 12 -3.47 4.78 5.24
C ASP A 12 -2.76 4.06 6.40
N ASP A 13 -1.49 4.40 6.72
CA ASP A 13 -0.80 3.90 7.92
C ASP A 13 -1.49 4.33 9.23
N LEU A 14 -2.17 5.47 9.22
CA LEU A 14 -2.98 5.91 10.35
C LEU A 14 -4.30 5.13 10.44
N VAL A 15 -5.03 5.03 9.32
CA VAL A 15 -6.38 4.45 9.26
C VAL A 15 -6.38 2.95 9.58
N VAL A 16 -5.29 2.22 9.31
CA VAL A 16 -5.18 0.80 9.68
C VAL A 16 -5.30 0.55 11.19
N THR A 17 -5.11 1.57 12.01
CA THR A 17 -5.35 1.52 13.46
C THR A 17 -6.81 1.78 13.85
N GLY A 18 -7.68 2.10 12.90
CA GLY A 18 -9.06 2.52 13.11
C GLY A 18 -9.22 4.03 13.34
N ALA A 19 -8.13 4.81 13.18
CA ALA A 19 -8.15 6.24 13.43
C ALA A 19 -8.74 7.02 12.24
N GLU A 20 -9.56 8.02 12.54
CA GLU A 20 -10.04 9.00 11.57
C GLU A 20 -8.96 10.06 11.35
N PRO A 21 -8.51 10.31 10.11
CA PRO A 21 -7.51 11.33 9.83
C PRO A 21 -8.11 12.73 9.96
N LEU A 22 -7.44 13.63 10.66
CA LEU A 22 -7.89 15.00 10.86
C LEU A 22 -7.17 15.96 9.92
N PHE A 23 -5.85 15.94 9.93
CA PHE A 23 -5.05 16.85 9.12
C PHE A 23 -3.68 16.28 8.77
N VAL A 24 -3.10 16.88 7.75
CA VAL A 24 -1.75 16.61 7.23
C VAL A 24 -0.96 17.91 7.20
N THR A 25 0.32 17.82 7.46
CA THR A 25 1.33 18.84 7.14
C THR A 25 2.37 18.23 6.23
N ASP A 26 2.85 19.01 5.25
CA ASP A 26 3.89 18.56 4.33
C ASP A 26 5.23 19.29 4.53
N TYR A 27 6.28 18.73 3.95
CA TYR A 27 7.58 19.34 3.81
C TYR A 27 8.15 19.02 2.44
N ILE A 28 8.56 20.05 1.70
CA ILE A 28 9.18 19.91 0.38
C ILE A 28 10.61 20.42 0.46
N ALA A 29 11.60 19.52 0.38
CA ALA A 29 13.00 19.84 0.19
C ALA A 29 13.30 19.89 -1.31
N CYS A 30 13.97 20.94 -1.79
CA CYS A 30 14.37 21.05 -3.19
C CYS A 30 15.74 21.68 -3.35
N GLY A 31 16.45 21.35 -4.45
CA GLY A 31 17.71 22.01 -4.78
C GLY A 31 17.51 23.46 -5.18
N LYS A 32 16.40 23.73 -5.91
CA LYS A 32 15.94 25.06 -6.29
C LYS A 32 14.43 25.12 -6.36
N VAL A 33 13.85 26.22 -5.90
CA VAL A 33 12.40 26.45 -6.02
C VAL A 33 12.04 26.81 -7.47
N PHE A 34 11.18 25.98 -8.06
CA PHE A 34 10.48 26.25 -9.30
C PHE A 34 8.99 26.40 -8.94
N PRO A 35 8.42 27.61 -8.92
CA PRO A 35 7.09 27.88 -8.35
C PRO A 35 5.98 27.01 -8.94
N GLU A 36 5.99 26.77 -10.25
CA GLU A 36 4.98 25.96 -10.93
C GLU A 36 5.07 24.48 -10.52
N ARG A 37 6.28 23.96 -10.31
CA ARG A 37 6.52 22.59 -9.82
C ARG A 37 6.01 22.45 -8.39
N ILE A 38 6.38 23.37 -7.51
CA ILE A 38 5.91 23.35 -6.12
C ILE A 38 4.38 23.43 -6.06
N ALA A 39 3.78 24.35 -6.82
CA ALA A 39 2.32 24.47 -6.91
C ALA A 39 1.65 23.17 -7.39
N SER A 40 2.27 22.48 -8.36
CA SER A 40 1.76 21.18 -8.87
C SER A 40 1.86 20.09 -7.80
N ILE A 41 2.98 20.02 -7.06
CA ILE A 41 3.15 19.04 -5.97
C ILE A 41 2.11 19.29 -4.88
N VAL A 42 2.01 20.53 -4.38
CA VAL A 42 1.03 20.90 -3.34
C VAL A 42 -0.41 20.68 -3.81
N GLY A 43 -0.70 20.98 -5.08
CA GLY A 43 -2.01 20.68 -5.68
C GLY A 43 -2.35 19.18 -5.64
N GLY A 44 -1.38 18.31 -5.93
CA GLY A 44 -1.53 16.86 -5.81
C GLY A 44 -1.74 16.41 -4.37
N ILE A 45 -0.98 16.96 -3.42
CA ILE A 45 -1.15 16.70 -1.97
C ILE A 45 -2.56 17.10 -1.51
N ALA A 46 -3.01 18.32 -1.87
CA ALA A 46 -4.33 18.82 -1.50
C ALA A 46 -5.47 17.96 -2.05
N ALA A 47 -5.35 17.51 -3.31
CA ALA A 47 -6.34 16.62 -3.92
C ALA A 47 -6.41 15.27 -3.19
N ALA A 48 -5.26 14.68 -2.86
CA ALA A 48 -5.17 13.41 -2.13
C ALA A 48 -5.69 13.56 -0.68
N CYS A 49 -5.39 14.66 0.03
CA CYS A 49 -5.95 14.97 1.35
C CYS A 49 -7.48 15.03 1.29
N THR A 50 -8.04 15.69 0.26
CA THR A 50 -9.49 15.78 0.06
C THR A 50 -10.10 14.38 -0.16
N ALA A 51 -9.44 13.54 -0.95
CA ALA A 51 -9.86 12.15 -1.16
C ALA A 51 -9.82 11.35 0.15
N ALA A 52 -8.77 11.52 0.96
CA ALA A 52 -8.62 10.88 2.26
C ALA A 52 -9.60 11.37 3.33
N GLY A 53 -10.16 12.58 3.16
CA GLY A 53 -11.00 13.23 4.17
C GLY A 53 -10.21 14.01 5.23
N ALA A 54 -8.92 14.23 5.01
CA ALA A 54 -8.05 15.00 5.88
C ALA A 54 -7.90 16.44 5.40
N ALA A 55 -7.67 17.39 6.32
CA ALA A 55 -7.34 18.76 5.96
C ALA A 55 -5.85 18.90 5.68
N LEU A 56 -5.44 19.48 4.55
CA LEU A 56 -4.08 19.98 4.40
C LEU A 56 -3.95 21.27 5.22
N LEU A 57 -3.33 21.19 6.38
CA LEU A 57 -3.29 22.30 7.33
C LEU A 57 -2.24 23.35 6.96
N GLY A 58 -1.16 22.90 6.33
CA GLY A 58 -0.04 23.74 5.90
C GLY A 58 1.18 22.88 5.62
N GLY A 59 2.30 23.54 5.36
CA GLY A 59 3.56 22.87 5.09
C GLY A 59 4.71 23.87 5.00
N GLU A 60 5.88 23.38 4.63
CA GLU A 60 7.10 24.16 4.46
C GLU A 60 7.82 23.73 3.18
N THR A 61 8.41 24.70 2.49
CA THR A 61 9.29 24.43 1.34
C THR A 61 10.65 25.08 1.59
N ALA A 62 11.72 24.28 1.51
CA ALA A 62 13.08 24.76 1.73
C ALA A 62 14.02 24.39 0.58
N GLU A 63 14.87 25.35 0.18
CA GLU A 63 15.98 25.08 -0.73
C GLU A 63 17.19 24.53 0.04
N HIS A 64 17.80 23.50 -0.52
CA HIS A 64 18.99 22.84 0.01
C HIS A 64 20.12 22.85 -1.03
N PRO A 65 20.66 24.02 -1.39
CA PRO A 65 21.73 24.12 -2.37
C PRO A 65 23.01 23.40 -1.84
N GLY A 66 23.60 22.58 -2.70
CA GLY A 66 24.78 21.79 -2.34
C GLY A 66 24.47 20.44 -1.66
N LEU A 67 23.20 20.19 -1.29
CA LEU A 67 22.73 18.88 -0.84
C LEU A 67 21.90 18.21 -1.93
N LEU A 68 21.04 18.96 -2.60
CA LEU A 68 20.23 18.51 -3.74
C LEU A 68 20.64 19.26 -5.00
N GLU A 69 20.65 18.58 -6.14
CA GLU A 69 20.81 19.23 -7.43
C GLU A 69 19.58 20.12 -7.73
N PRO A 70 19.71 21.16 -8.58
CA PRO A 70 18.62 22.12 -8.81
C PRO A 70 17.28 21.47 -9.20
N GLU A 71 17.30 20.38 -9.94
CA GLU A 71 16.09 19.67 -10.39
C GLU A 71 15.58 18.62 -9.40
N GLU A 72 16.36 18.31 -8.38
CA GLU A 72 15.98 17.30 -7.36
C GLU A 72 15.07 17.89 -6.31
N PHE A 73 14.20 17.04 -5.81
CA PHE A 73 13.34 17.31 -4.66
C PHE A 73 13.00 16.03 -3.90
N ASP A 74 12.67 16.22 -2.64
CA ASP A 74 12.12 15.18 -1.77
C ASP A 74 10.90 15.73 -1.05
N ILE A 75 9.92 14.86 -0.77
CA ILE A 75 8.70 15.24 -0.06
C ILE A 75 8.50 14.34 1.15
N ALA A 76 8.10 14.96 2.23
CA ALA A 76 7.74 14.28 3.47
C ALA A 76 6.45 14.86 4.02
N GLY A 77 5.90 14.23 5.04
CA GLY A 77 4.72 14.75 5.71
C GLY A 77 4.48 14.07 7.04
N ALA A 78 3.54 14.66 7.78
CA ALA A 78 3.00 14.08 9.00
C ALA A 78 1.49 14.18 9.00
N THR A 79 0.82 13.15 9.51
CA THR A 79 -0.63 13.14 9.67
C THR A 79 -0.99 12.92 11.14
N THR A 80 -2.13 13.48 11.53
CA THR A 80 -2.70 13.28 12.87
C THR A 80 -4.15 12.85 12.70
N GLY A 81 -4.55 11.87 13.49
CA GLY A 81 -5.92 11.38 13.56
C GLY A 81 -6.31 11.01 14.97
N VAL A 82 -7.56 10.62 15.13
CA VAL A 82 -8.12 10.23 16.42
C VAL A 82 -8.87 8.91 16.30
N VAL A 83 -8.82 8.14 17.36
CA VAL A 83 -9.61 6.91 17.54
C VAL A 83 -9.97 6.78 19.01
N GLU A 84 -11.18 6.30 19.30
CA GLU A 84 -11.53 5.96 20.65
C GLU A 84 -10.71 4.76 21.14
N TYR A 85 -10.25 4.80 22.39
CA TYR A 85 -9.31 3.80 22.93
C TYR A 85 -9.79 2.35 22.77
N ASP A 86 -11.08 2.11 22.95
CA ASP A 86 -11.72 0.79 22.81
C ASP A 86 -12.00 0.39 21.36
N ARG A 87 -11.83 1.32 20.40
CA ARG A 87 -11.96 1.07 18.95
C ARG A 87 -10.65 0.85 18.23
N ILE A 88 -9.50 1.00 18.91
CA ILE A 88 -8.19 0.76 18.28
C ILE A 88 -8.14 -0.67 17.74
N LEU A 89 -7.79 -0.81 16.46
CA LEU A 89 -7.54 -2.09 15.81
C LEU A 89 -6.11 -2.57 16.09
N GLY A 90 -5.93 -3.87 16.23
CA GLY A 90 -4.59 -4.41 16.48
C GLY A 90 -4.57 -5.91 16.74
N ALA A 91 -3.36 -6.42 16.95
CA ALA A 91 -3.07 -7.83 17.11
C ALA A 91 -3.87 -8.50 18.24
N ASP A 92 -4.18 -7.78 19.31
CA ASP A 92 -4.94 -8.27 20.47
C ASP A 92 -6.39 -8.67 20.15
N ARG A 93 -6.91 -8.20 19.01
CA ARG A 93 -8.26 -8.56 18.53
C ARG A 93 -8.28 -9.79 17.63
N VAL A 94 -7.15 -10.14 17.01
CA VAL A 94 -7.05 -11.28 16.07
C VAL A 94 -7.34 -12.60 16.74
N ARG A 95 -8.11 -13.46 16.09
CA ARG A 95 -8.51 -14.78 16.62
C ARG A 95 -8.27 -15.88 15.57
N PRO A 96 -7.93 -17.11 16.02
CA PRO A 96 -8.00 -18.28 15.14
C PRO A 96 -9.40 -18.41 14.54
N GLY A 97 -9.46 -18.69 13.23
CA GLY A 97 -10.69 -18.72 12.45
C GLY A 97 -11.05 -17.42 11.75
N ASP A 98 -10.30 -16.34 11.98
CA ASP A 98 -10.43 -15.13 11.18
C ASP A 98 -10.00 -15.37 9.73
N ALA A 99 -10.65 -14.72 8.80
CA ALA A 99 -10.24 -14.64 7.41
C ALA A 99 -9.22 -13.50 7.19
N VAL A 100 -8.38 -13.65 6.18
CA VAL A 100 -7.51 -12.59 5.68
C VAL A 100 -8.04 -12.14 4.32
N LEU A 101 -8.62 -10.94 4.26
CA LEU A 101 -9.21 -10.34 3.07
C LEU A 101 -8.23 -9.33 2.47
N ALA A 102 -7.83 -9.53 1.21
CA ALA A 102 -7.04 -8.57 0.45
C ALA A 102 -7.92 -7.49 -0.17
N LEU A 103 -7.39 -6.26 -0.22
CA LEU A 103 -7.85 -5.19 -1.10
C LEU A 103 -6.76 -4.91 -2.14
N ALA A 104 -7.16 -4.83 -3.41
CA ALA A 104 -6.23 -4.63 -4.53
C ALA A 104 -5.46 -3.32 -4.43
N SER A 105 -4.16 -3.35 -4.72
CA SER A 105 -3.36 -2.16 -4.99
C SER A 105 -3.70 -1.57 -6.36
N SER A 106 -3.35 -0.30 -6.58
CA SER A 106 -3.42 0.34 -7.90
C SER A 106 -2.21 0.03 -8.79
N GLY A 107 -1.19 -0.61 -8.25
CA GLY A 107 0.08 -0.92 -8.87
C GLY A 107 1.18 -1.08 -7.82
N LEU A 108 2.38 -0.61 -8.13
CA LEU A 108 3.55 -0.69 -7.24
C LEU A 108 3.37 0.08 -5.93
N HIS A 109 2.48 1.09 -5.92
CA HIS A 109 2.40 2.10 -4.87
C HIS A 109 3.73 2.85 -4.74
N SER A 110 4.13 3.22 -3.51
CA SER A 110 5.33 4.03 -3.28
C SER A 110 6.55 3.22 -2.85
N ASN A 111 6.50 1.89 -2.91
CA ASN A 111 7.54 1.02 -2.36
C ASN A 111 8.24 0.18 -3.42
N GLY A 112 9.51 -0.14 -3.16
CA GLY A 112 10.31 -1.00 -4.05
C GLY A 112 10.88 -0.29 -5.27
N TYR A 113 10.75 1.02 -5.42
CA TYR A 113 11.23 1.77 -6.60
C TYR A 113 12.75 1.74 -6.78
N SER A 114 13.53 1.57 -5.73
CA SER A 114 14.98 1.37 -5.88
C SER A 114 15.29 0.12 -6.70
N LEU A 115 14.58 -0.99 -6.43
CA LEU A 115 14.67 -2.22 -7.20
C LEU A 115 14.18 -2.01 -8.64
N VAL A 116 12.99 -1.43 -8.81
CA VAL A 116 12.37 -1.20 -10.11
C VAL A 116 13.27 -0.35 -11.02
N ARG A 117 13.80 0.77 -10.51
CA ARG A 117 14.72 1.65 -11.24
C ARG A 117 16.01 0.92 -11.63
N HIS A 118 16.58 0.12 -10.72
CA HIS A 118 17.76 -0.68 -11.00
C HIS A 118 17.51 -1.69 -12.13
N VAL A 119 16.41 -2.43 -12.08
CA VAL A 119 16.04 -3.43 -13.08
C VAL A 119 15.85 -2.77 -14.46
N ILE A 120 15.07 -1.68 -14.52
CA ILE A 120 14.79 -0.95 -15.76
C ILE A 120 16.07 -0.40 -16.38
N ALA A 121 16.92 0.24 -15.56
CA ALA A 121 18.21 0.77 -16.02
C ALA A 121 19.13 -0.33 -16.53
N SER A 122 19.19 -1.48 -15.84
CA SER A 122 19.99 -2.63 -16.23
C SER A 122 19.50 -3.27 -17.53
N ALA A 123 18.20 -3.27 -17.77
CA ALA A 123 17.58 -3.73 -19.01
C ALA A 123 17.74 -2.74 -20.18
N GLY A 124 18.20 -1.51 -19.92
CA GLY A 124 18.31 -0.45 -20.92
C GLY A 124 16.96 0.02 -21.46
N TRP A 125 15.90 -0.01 -20.64
CA TRP A 125 14.58 0.40 -21.04
C TRP A 125 14.35 1.88 -20.75
N GLU A 126 13.76 2.58 -21.72
CA GLU A 126 13.34 3.97 -21.60
C GLU A 126 11.88 4.07 -21.11
N LEU A 127 11.52 5.17 -20.46
CA LEU A 127 10.20 5.34 -19.88
C LEU A 127 9.07 5.52 -20.90
N ASP A 128 9.38 5.99 -22.11
CA ASP A 128 8.45 6.14 -23.23
C ASP A 128 8.20 4.85 -24.01
N ARG A 129 8.85 3.75 -23.59
CA ARG A 129 8.69 2.43 -24.22
C ARG A 129 7.26 1.93 -24.03
N ASP A 130 6.60 1.58 -25.13
CA ASP A 130 5.35 0.83 -25.10
C ASP A 130 5.59 -0.59 -24.60
N VAL A 131 4.80 -1.01 -23.62
CA VAL A 131 4.85 -2.34 -23.01
C VAL A 131 3.52 -3.05 -23.25
N PRO A 132 3.43 -3.99 -24.20
CA PRO A 132 2.15 -4.63 -24.58
C PRO A 132 1.43 -5.28 -23.41
N GLU A 133 2.17 -5.91 -22.49
CA GLU A 133 1.64 -6.58 -21.30
C GLU A 133 0.99 -5.60 -20.31
N LEU A 134 1.36 -4.32 -20.35
CA LEU A 134 0.80 -3.25 -19.54
C LEU A 134 -0.31 -2.47 -20.28
N GLY A 135 -0.35 -2.56 -21.61
CA GLY A 135 -1.29 -1.81 -22.47
C GLY A 135 -1.03 -0.29 -22.49
N ARG A 136 0.16 0.14 -22.06
CA ARG A 136 0.59 1.55 -21.96
C ARG A 136 2.12 1.64 -21.90
N THR A 137 2.65 2.87 -21.89
CA THR A 137 4.09 3.05 -21.74
C THR A 137 4.56 2.68 -20.34
N LEU A 138 5.85 2.34 -20.22
CA LEU A 138 6.48 2.04 -18.93
C LEU A 138 6.33 3.21 -17.96
N GLY A 139 6.56 4.44 -18.41
CA GLY A 139 6.44 5.65 -17.58
C GLY A 139 5.02 5.86 -17.07
N GLU A 140 3.99 5.65 -17.90
CA GLU A 140 2.58 5.72 -17.47
C GLU A 140 2.25 4.70 -16.40
N GLU A 141 2.78 3.47 -16.51
CA GLU A 141 2.62 2.46 -15.47
C GLU A 141 3.27 2.89 -14.16
N LEU A 142 4.53 3.32 -14.21
CA LEU A 142 5.30 3.70 -13.02
C LEU A 142 4.81 5.00 -12.37
N LEU A 143 4.04 5.82 -13.09
CA LEU A 143 3.38 7.01 -12.55
C LEU A 143 1.95 6.74 -12.04
N THR A 144 1.50 5.49 -12.04
CA THR A 144 0.21 5.13 -11.44
C THR A 144 0.25 5.47 -9.95
N PRO A 145 -0.61 6.42 -9.48
CA PRO A 145 -0.54 6.88 -8.10
C PRO A 145 -0.96 5.80 -7.12
N THR A 146 -0.40 5.86 -5.92
CA THR A 146 -0.85 5.07 -4.79
C THR A 146 -2.34 5.31 -4.54
N ARG A 147 -3.10 4.24 -4.39
CA ARG A 147 -4.50 4.32 -3.97
C ARG A 147 -4.57 4.78 -2.51
N VAL A 148 -5.46 5.71 -2.23
CA VAL A 148 -5.80 6.13 -0.86
C VAL A 148 -7.03 5.35 -0.42
N TYR A 149 -6.92 4.57 0.66
CA TYR A 149 -7.97 3.67 1.15
C TYR A 149 -8.78 4.26 2.32
N ALA A 150 -8.35 5.39 2.86
CA ALA A 150 -8.79 5.91 4.15
C ALA A 150 -10.32 5.90 4.35
N LYS A 151 -11.08 6.54 3.46
CA LYS A 151 -12.55 6.59 3.58
C LYS A 151 -13.21 5.23 3.42
N ASP A 152 -12.66 4.39 2.54
CA ASP A 152 -13.23 3.08 2.23
C ASP A 152 -12.99 2.12 3.39
N LEU A 153 -11.80 2.17 4.01
CA LEU A 153 -11.49 1.38 5.20
C LEU A 153 -12.34 1.82 6.40
N LEU A 154 -12.49 3.12 6.64
CA LEU A 154 -13.36 3.61 7.72
C LEU A 154 -14.81 3.17 7.52
N ALA A 155 -15.32 3.20 6.28
CA ALA A 155 -16.66 2.71 5.97
C ALA A 155 -16.82 1.20 6.23
N ILE A 156 -15.78 0.40 5.97
CA ILE A 156 -15.76 -1.04 6.29
C ILE A 156 -15.72 -1.24 7.82
N ILE A 157 -14.82 -0.53 8.54
CA ILE A 157 -14.67 -0.61 9.99
C ILE A 157 -15.96 -0.24 10.73
N ASP A 158 -16.70 0.74 10.21
CA ASP A 158 -17.99 1.15 10.81
C ASP A 158 -19.13 0.15 10.52
N ALA A 159 -19.04 -0.61 9.43
CA ALA A 159 -20.11 -1.51 9.00
C ALA A 159 -19.97 -2.94 9.52
N VAL A 160 -18.73 -3.41 9.77
CA VAL A 160 -18.45 -4.79 10.20
C VAL A 160 -17.35 -4.83 11.23
N GLU A 161 -17.29 -5.94 11.97
CA GLU A 161 -16.18 -6.21 12.86
C GLU A 161 -14.89 -6.46 12.04
N VAL A 162 -13.83 -5.70 12.35
CA VAL A 162 -12.47 -5.84 11.84
C VAL A 162 -11.55 -5.95 13.03
N HIS A 163 -10.63 -6.90 13.01
CA HIS A 163 -9.70 -7.14 14.11
C HIS A 163 -8.38 -6.40 13.93
N SER A 164 -7.78 -6.52 12.76
CA SER A 164 -6.57 -5.76 12.41
C SER A 164 -6.49 -5.51 10.90
N ILE A 165 -5.70 -4.53 10.51
CA ILE A 165 -5.43 -4.20 9.11
C ILE A 165 -3.93 -4.01 8.94
N SER A 166 -3.38 -4.57 7.87
CA SER A 166 -2.00 -4.36 7.46
C SER A 166 -1.96 -3.59 6.16
N HIS A 167 -1.30 -2.43 6.14
CA HIS A 167 -0.92 -1.73 4.92
C HIS A 167 0.30 -2.43 4.31
N ILE A 168 0.18 -2.88 3.06
CA ILE A 168 1.25 -3.64 2.40
C ILE A 168 2.19 -2.67 1.69
N THR A 169 3.30 -2.40 2.34
CA THR A 169 4.34 -1.46 1.91
C THR A 169 5.66 -2.18 1.63
N GLY A 170 6.79 -1.52 1.85
CA GLY A 170 8.12 -2.14 1.75
C GLY A 170 8.23 -3.38 2.65
N GLY A 171 8.75 -4.47 2.10
CA GLY A 171 8.79 -5.76 2.76
C GLY A 171 7.73 -6.76 2.28
N GLY A 172 6.77 -6.32 1.45
CA GLY A 172 5.74 -7.16 0.86
C GLY A 172 4.70 -7.69 1.83
N LEU A 173 3.84 -8.60 1.36
CA LEU A 173 2.67 -9.06 2.10
C LEU A 173 3.03 -9.72 3.45
N ALA A 174 3.92 -10.70 3.44
CA ALA A 174 4.20 -11.49 4.64
C ALA A 174 4.84 -10.65 5.76
N ASN A 175 5.85 -9.83 5.41
CA ASN A 175 6.59 -9.04 6.40
C ASN A 175 5.78 -7.86 6.98
N ASN A 176 4.72 -7.41 6.29
CA ASN A 176 3.82 -6.41 6.84
C ASN A 176 2.69 -7.06 7.65
N LEU A 177 2.05 -8.11 7.12
CA LEU A 177 0.94 -8.76 7.80
C LEU A 177 1.36 -9.33 9.18
N VAL A 178 2.55 -9.91 9.29
CA VAL A 178 3.03 -10.48 10.57
C VAL A 178 3.06 -9.46 11.70
N ARG A 179 3.25 -8.17 11.42
CA ARG A 179 3.34 -7.10 12.45
C ARG A 179 2.03 -6.86 13.19
N VAL A 180 0.92 -7.25 12.58
CA VAL A 180 -0.42 -7.05 13.12
C VAL A 180 -1.07 -8.34 13.63
N LEU A 181 -0.27 -9.39 13.80
CA LEU A 181 -0.69 -10.68 14.35
C LEU A 181 -0.14 -10.89 15.76
N PRO A 182 -0.90 -11.50 16.69
CA PRO A 182 -0.37 -11.89 17.99
C PRO A 182 0.48 -13.16 17.89
N ASP A 183 1.34 -13.39 18.87
CA ASP A 183 1.99 -14.69 19.03
C ASP A 183 0.97 -15.81 19.22
N GLY A 184 1.31 -17.02 18.80
CA GLY A 184 0.45 -18.19 18.89
C GLY A 184 -0.51 -18.37 17.71
N VAL A 185 -0.33 -17.61 16.61
CA VAL A 185 -1.09 -17.79 15.36
C VAL A 185 -0.21 -17.77 14.14
N VAL A 186 -0.75 -18.33 13.05
CA VAL A 186 -0.18 -18.27 11.70
C VAL A 186 -1.25 -17.77 10.73
N ALA A 187 -0.92 -16.79 9.91
CA ALA A 187 -1.69 -16.50 8.70
C ALA A 187 -1.29 -17.48 7.60
N ASP A 188 -2.21 -18.32 7.22
CA ASP A 188 -2.05 -19.37 6.20
C ASP A 188 -2.70 -18.88 4.91
N LEU A 189 -1.88 -18.49 3.91
CA LEU A 189 -2.30 -17.80 2.71
C LEU A 189 -2.00 -18.61 1.45
N ASP A 190 -2.92 -18.58 0.48
CA ASP A 190 -2.81 -19.29 -0.78
C ASP A 190 -2.53 -18.34 -1.96
N ARG A 191 -1.37 -18.49 -2.61
CA ARG A 191 -1.01 -17.76 -3.82
C ARG A 191 -1.98 -18.01 -4.98
N ALA A 192 -2.65 -19.14 -5.02
CA ALA A 192 -3.63 -19.44 -6.06
C ALA A 192 -4.88 -18.54 -6.00
N SER A 193 -5.09 -17.82 -4.88
CA SER A 193 -6.25 -16.93 -4.68
C SER A 193 -6.21 -15.65 -5.51
N TRP A 194 -5.05 -15.25 -6.09
CA TRP A 194 -4.97 -14.08 -6.95
C TRP A 194 -3.87 -14.16 -8.01
N THR A 195 -4.00 -13.35 -9.05
CA THR A 195 -2.96 -13.14 -10.04
C THR A 195 -2.37 -11.75 -9.83
N PRO A 196 -1.06 -11.61 -9.52
CA PRO A 196 -0.41 -10.31 -9.43
C PRO A 196 -0.52 -9.53 -10.75
N PRO A 197 -0.75 -8.21 -10.73
CA PRO A 197 -0.72 -7.37 -11.91
C PRO A 197 0.57 -7.52 -12.73
N ALA A 198 0.47 -7.31 -14.05
CA ALA A 198 1.55 -7.60 -14.99
C ALA A 198 2.88 -6.91 -14.66
N VAL A 199 2.84 -5.71 -14.07
CA VAL A 199 4.05 -4.95 -13.70
C VAL A 199 4.97 -5.72 -12.75
N PHE A 200 4.44 -6.51 -11.84
CA PHE A 200 5.25 -7.30 -10.90
C PHE A 200 6.04 -8.39 -11.61
N GLY A 201 5.40 -9.09 -12.54
CA GLY A 201 6.08 -10.06 -13.35
C GLY A 201 7.09 -9.47 -14.32
N LEU A 202 6.75 -8.34 -14.91
CA LEU A 202 7.68 -7.62 -15.76
C LEU A 202 8.99 -7.31 -15.01
N VAL A 203 8.88 -6.76 -13.79
CA VAL A 203 10.05 -6.45 -12.95
C VAL A 203 10.81 -7.72 -12.57
N GLN A 204 10.09 -8.77 -12.20
CA GLN A 204 10.66 -10.07 -11.84
C GLN A 204 11.46 -10.68 -13.00
N ASP A 205 10.85 -10.75 -14.18
CA ASP A 205 11.44 -11.38 -15.37
C ASP A 205 12.64 -10.60 -15.89
N LEU A 206 12.50 -9.26 -16.02
CA LEU A 206 13.60 -8.39 -16.44
C LEU A 206 14.78 -8.42 -15.48
N GLY A 207 14.52 -8.49 -14.18
CA GLY A 207 15.54 -8.51 -13.14
C GLY A 207 16.10 -9.90 -12.86
N GLY A 208 15.52 -10.98 -13.40
CA GLY A 208 15.87 -12.35 -13.03
C GLY A 208 15.70 -12.60 -11.52
N ILE A 209 14.71 -11.98 -10.89
CA ILE A 209 14.51 -11.98 -9.43
C ILE A 209 13.76 -13.23 -9.03
N SER A 210 14.18 -13.87 -7.93
CA SER A 210 13.47 -15.02 -7.40
C SER A 210 12.07 -14.64 -6.87
N GLN A 211 11.12 -15.58 -6.92
CA GLN A 211 9.76 -15.34 -6.37
C GLN A 211 9.79 -14.88 -4.90
N PRO A 212 10.57 -15.50 -4.00
CA PRO A 212 10.66 -15.03 -2.61
C PRO A 212 11.18 -13.59 -2.49
N ASP A 213 12.15 -13.18 -3.31
CA ASP A 213 12.75 -11.85 -3.23
C ASP A 213 11.78 -10.77 -3.74
N VAL A 214 11.04 -11.04 -4.81
CA VAL A 214 10.04 -10.09 -5.32
C VAL A 214 8.87 -9.95 -4.34
N GLU A 215 8.41 -11.04 -3.71
CA GLU A 215 7.38 -11.04 -2.67
C GLU A 215 7.84 -10.32 -1.38
N ALA A 216 9.13 -10.40 -1.04
CA ALA A 216 9.70 -9.69 0.11
C ALA A 216 9.93 -8.19 -0.15
N THR A 217 9.78 -7.73 -1.39
CA THR A 217 10.08 -6.34 -1.76
C THR A 217 8.84 -5.57 -2.24
N LEU A 218 7.97 -6.23 -3.02
CA LEU A 218 6.83 -5.60 -3.70
C LEU A 218 5.50 -6.13 -3.15
N ASN A 219 4.45 -5.33 -3.26
CA ASN A 219 3.12 -5.65 -2.72
C ASN A 219 2.35 -6.75 -3.49
N GLN A 220 2.82 -7.16 -4.66
CA GLN A 220 2.23 -8.20 -5.51
C GLN A 220 0.74 -8.00 -5.85
N GLY A 221 0.28 -6.74 -5.86
CA GLY A 221 -1.12 -6.40 -6.15
C GLY A 221 -2.01 -6.33 -4.92
N VAL A 222 -1.47 -6.53 -3.72
CA VAL A 222 -2.20 -6.40 -2.45
C VAL A 222 -1.84 -5.07 -1.80
N GLY A 223 -2.79 -4.14 -1.69
CA GLY A 223 -2.57 -2.86 -1.02
C GLY A 223 -2.84 -2.93 0.48
N MET A 224 -3.94 -3.60 0.85
CA MET A 224 -4.34 -3.81 2.25
C MET A 224 -4.68 -5.28 2.50
N ALA A 225 -4.37 -5.76 3.70
CA ALA A 225 -4.83 -7.06 4.20
C ALA A 225 -5.62 -6.86 5.50
N LEU A 226 -6.91 -7.18 5.47
CA LEU A 226 -7.82 -7.08 6.61
C LEU A 226 -7.93 -8.44 7.27
N VAL A 227 -7.74 -8.50 8.60
CA VAL A 227 -8.02 -9.68 9.42
C VAL A 227 -9.36 -9.46 10.12
N LEU A 228 -10.33 -10.30 9.83
CA LEU A 228 -11.71 -10.10 10.28
C LEU A 228 -12.45 -11.45 10.40
N PRO A 229 -13.55 -11.51 11.20
CA PRO A 229 -14.39 -12.70 11.26
C PRO A 229 -14.91 -13.10 9.88
N GLU A 230 -14.98 -14.39 9.59
CA GLU A 230 -15.48 -14.90 8.31
C GLU A 230 -16.87 -14.34 7.94
N ALA A 231 -17.73 -14.14 8.94
CA ALA A 231 -19.06 -13.55 8.75
C ALA A 231 -19.03 -12.11 8.24
N SER A 232 -17.93 -11.37 8.46
CA SER A 232 -17.74 -9.99 8.01
C SER A 232 -17.29 -9.88 6.55
N VAL A 233 -16.68 -10.94 5.99
CA VAL A 233 -16.03 -10.95 4.67
C VAL A 233 -16.96 -10.48 3.55
N ALA A 234 -18.16 -11.04 3.46
CA ALA A 234 -19.09 -10.71 2.37
C ALA A 234 -19.49 -9.24 2.36
N THR A 235 -19.71 -8.64 3.53
CA THR A 235 -20.08 -7.22 3.64
C THR A 235 -18.86 -6.33 3.36
N ALA A 236 -17.68 -6.66 3.88
CA ALA A 236 -16.45 -5.92 3.61
C ALA A 236 -16.12 -5.93 2.10
N SER A 237 -16.19 -7.10 1.45
CA SER A 237 -15.96 -7.22 0.01
C SER A 237 -16.97 -6.43 -0.82
N ARG A 238 -18.25 -6.43 -0.43
CA ARG A 238 -19.27 -5.64 -1.11
C ARG A 238 -19.00 -4.13 -1.00
N LEU A 239 -18.59 -3.65 0.17
CA LEU A 239 -18.25 -2.23 0.38
C LEU A 239 -16.99 -1.85 -0.43
N ALA A 240 -15.94 -2.68 -0.41
CA ALA A 240 -14.78 -2.48 -1.26
C ALA A 240 -15.16 -2.40 -2.75
N GLY A 241 -16.01 -3.32 -3.22
CA GLY A 241 -16.50 -3.32 -4.61
C GLY A 241 -17.31 -2.06 -4.97
N GLN A 242 -18.10 -1.51 -4.05
CA GLN A 242 -18.81 -0.24 -4.24
C GLN A 242 -17.86 0.95 -4.38
N ALA A 243 -16.70 0.89 -3.73
CA ALA A 243 -15.62 1.86 -3.87
C ALA A 243 -14.70 1.58 -5.10
N GLY A 244 -15.03 0.59 -5.92
CA GLY A 244 -14.21 0.22 -7.09
C GLY A 244 -12.90 -0.48 -6.71
N ILE A 245 -12.85 -1.12 -5.54
CA ILE A 245 -11.68 -1.86 -5.05
C ILE A 245 -11.98 -3.36 -5.19
N ALA A 246 -11.20 -4.07 -5.99
CA ALA A 246 -11.26 -5.52 -6.03
C ALA A 246 -10.77 -6.10 -4.70
N SER A 247 -11.43 -7.16 -4.23
CA SER A 247 -11.08 -7.85 -2.99
C SER A 247 -11.24 -9.36 -3.13
N TRP A 248 -10.43 -10.10 -2.40
CA TRP A 248 -10.48 -11.58 -2.37
C TRP A 248 -9.94 -12.10 -1.05
N VAL A 249 -10.35 -13.30 -0.66
CA VAL A 249 -9.83 -13.98 0.51
C VAL A 249 -8.47 -14.59 0.17
N LEU A 250 -7.43 -14.18 0.88
CA LEU A 250 -6.08 -14.74 0.77
C LEU A 250 -5.94 -16.09 1.49
N GLY A 251 -6.66 -16.24 2.59
CA GLY A 251 -6.57 -17.40 3.48
C GLY A 251 -7.18 -17.09 4.85
N GLY A 252 -6.63 -17.67 5.91
CA GLY A 252 -7.16 -17.51 7.26
C GLY A 252 -6.12 -17.60 8.36
N ILE A 253 -6.56 -17.33 9.58
CA ILE A 253 -5.73 -17.39 10.78
C ILE A 253 -5.93 -18.76 11.47
N ARG A 254 -4.86 -19.54 11.58
CA ARG A 254 -4.84 -20.79 12.33
C ARG A 254 -4.08 -20.68 13.66
N PRO A 255 -4.45 -21.47 14.69
CA PRO A 255 -3.73 -21.47 15.95
C PRO A 255 -2.39 -22.21 15.83
N GLU A 256 -1.37 -21.70 16.53
CA GLU A 256 -0.09 -22.36 16.75
C GLU A 256 0.48 -21.98 18.12
N PRO A 257 -0.10 -22.52 19.19
CA PRO A 257 0.25 -22.11 20.55
C PRO A 257 1.74 -22.26 20.86
N GLY A 258 2.34 -21.22 21.45
CA GLY A 258 3.72 -21.22 21.88
C GLY A 258 4.74 -20.88 20.79
N ALA A 259 4.30 -20.60 19.57
CA ALA A 259 5.18 -20.12 18.50
C ALA A 259 5.02 -18.61 18.29
N PRO A 260 6.05 -17.90 17.81
CA PRO A 260 5.90 -16.52 17.36
C PRO A 260 4.94 -16.44 16.16
N ALA A 261 4.29 -15.27 16.00
CA ALA A 261 3.47 -14.99 14.83
C ALA A 261 4.28 -15.16 13.53
N ARG A 262 3.64 -15.73 12.51
CA ARG A 262 4.23 -15.79 11.17
C ARG A 262 3.17 -15.85 10.08
N VAL A 263 3.60 -15.64 8.85
CA VAL A 263 2.80 -15.75 7.63
C VAL A 263 3.38 -16.86 6.76
N GLU A 264 2.57 -17.78 6.33
CA GLU A 264 2.92 -18.86 5.40
C GLU A 264 2.17 -18.64 4.09
N LEU A 265 2.91 -18.59 2.97
CA LEU A 265 2.38 -18.47 1.62
C LEU A 265 2.57 -19.82 0.92
N HIS A 266 1.47 -20.47 0.54
CA HIS A 266 1.44 -21.77 -0.12
C HIS A 266 1.05 -21.65 -1.60
N GLY A 267 1.30 -22.74 -2.35
CA GLY A 267 0.92 -22.82 -3.76
C GLY A 267 1.71 -21.88 -4.68
N GLU A 268 1.18 -21.68 -5.86
CA GLU A 268 1.73 -20.82 -6.91
C GLU A 268 0.63 -19.87 -7.40
N HIS A 269 1.03 -18.69 -7.85
CA HIS A 269 0.10 -17.77 -8.50
C HIS A 269 -0.45 -18.38 -9.80
N PRO A 270 -1.71 -18.12 -10.16
CA PRO A 270 -2.23 -18.49 -11.46
C PRO A 270 -1.34 -17.91 -12.57
N LEU A 271 -1.16 -18.68 -13.64
CA LEU A 271 -0.42 -18.19 -14.81
C LEU A 271 -1.07 -16.90 -15.32
N ARG A 272 -0.23 -15.94 -15.64
CA ARG A 272 -0.66 -14.72 -16.31
C ARG A 272 -1.16 -15.10 -17.69
N GLY A 273 -2.40 -14.77 -17.97
CA GLY A 273 -3.02 -15.04 -19.26
C GLY A 273 -2.47 -14.16 -20.38
#